data_ad301f5998e9247c24f7917030151d5d
#
_entry.id   ad301f5998e9247c24f7917030151d5d
#
_cell.length_a   1.000
_cell.length_b   1.000
_cell.length_c   1.000
_cell.angle_alpha   90.00
_cell.angle_beta   90.00
_cell.angle_gamma   90.00
#
_symmetry.space_group_name_H-M   'P 1'
#
loop_
_entity.id
_entity.type
_entity.pdbx_description
1 polymer ?
#
loop_
_entity_poly.entity_id
_entity_poly.type
_entity_poly.pdbx_seq_one_letter_code
_entity_poly.pdbx_strand_id
1 'polypeptide(L)'
;MLNTMFKNILSIMLVGTVFTAVAQQPTAAMKSKLAPKQLMTDITLAGSKLVAVGERGHILISEDGEQWQQANVPVNVLLTSIDFKNDNVGFVTGHDATLLKTTDGGLNWSIVNYQPELDKPLLDIKVLNNNVIAVGAYGLFLQSTDAGETWQDSFQDELLIEDDRLYLEELKEFEPDTYIKERQYMLPHFNSINVIGEELYIAGEAGFLANSDVNGADWQVIETDYFGSYFSIVKVEDSLLLAGLRGNLFKSEDDGESWRLLNTGVKATINSAFKDSQVTYFFANSGNVFYTLDNEVINNYVLDDGKAVMAGVVLNNFVYLATEAGIKKVPTSEFTSNKARD
;
A
#
# COMPACT_ATOMS: atom_id res chain seq x y z
N MET A 1 -8.11 -75.57 -45.57
CA MET A 1 -9.32 -74.96 -44.95
C MET A 1 -8.80 -73.77 -44.10
N LEU A 2 -9.03 -72.60 -44.62
CA LEU A 2 -8.61 -71.31 -44.01
C LEU A 2 -9.59 -70.95 -42.89
N ASN A 3 -9.10 -70.64 -41.68
CA ASN A 3 -9.90 -70.03 -40.66
C ASN A 3 -9.30 -68.59 -40.37
N THR A 4 -10.07 -67.59 -40.83
CA THR A 4 -9.77 -66.20 -40.69
C THR A 4 -10.34 -65.71 -39.34
N MET A 5 -9.50 -65.35 -38.38
CA MET A 5 -9.89 -64.69 -37.12
C MET A 5 -9.95 -63.19 -37.36
N PHE A 6 -11.15 -62.60 -37.31
CA PHE A 6 -11.37 -61.14 -37.21
C PHE A 6 -11.03 -60.66 -35.79
N LYS A 7 -10.02 -59.77 -35.66
CA LYS A 7 -9.77 -59.01 -34.47
C LYS A 7 -10.58 -57.71 -34.54
N ASN A 8 -11.60 -57.59 -33.73
CA ASN A 8 -12.28 -56.34 -33.49
C ASN A 8 -11.40 -55.44 -32.58
N ILE A 9 -10.88 -54.36 -33.11
CA ILE A 9 -10.20 -53.29 -32.34
C ILE A 9 -11.29 -52.32 -31.92
N LEU A 10 -11.63 -52.33 -30.63
CA LEU A 10 -12.54 -51.35 -30.01
C LEU A 10 -11.71 -50.09 -29.70
N SER A 11 -11.84 -49.05 -30.53
CA SER A 11 -11.25 -47.71 -30.25
C SER A 11 -12.09 -47.02 -29.19
N ILE A 12 -11.56 -46.92 -27.96
CA ILE A 12 -12.12 -46.09 -26.91
C ILE A 12 -11.69 -44.66 -27.22
N MET A 13 -12.61 -43.84 -27.68
CA MET A 13 -12.42 -42.37 -27.74
C MET A 13 -12.49 -41.80 -26.32
N LEU A 14 -11.33 -41.43 -25.77
CA LEU A 14 -11.25 -40.66 -24.52
C LEU A 14 -11.67 -39.23 -24.85
N VAL A 15 -12.90 -38.85 -24.56
CA VAL A 15 -13.34 -37.44 -24.60
C VAL A 15 -12.80 -36.79 -23.37
N GLY A 16 -11.65 -36.13 -23.52
CA GLY A 16 -11.10 -35.25 -22.49
C GLY A 16 -11.99 -34.03 -22.36
N THR A 17 -12.72 -33.91 -21.25
CA THR A 17 -13.37 -32.66 -20.86
C THR A 17 -12.27 -31.66 -20.45
N VAL A 18 -11.99 -30.70 -21.30
CA VAL A 18 -11.18 -29.56 -20.96
C VAL A 18 -12.01 -28.72 -19.99
N PHE A 19 -11.73 -28.80 -18.70
CA PHE A 19 -12.21 -27.80 -17.73
C PHE A 19 -11.42 -26.51 -18.00
N THR A 20 -12.01 -25.58 -18.73
CA THR A 20 -11.56 -24.21 -18.73
C THR A 20 -11.87 -23.66 -17.33
N ALA A 21 -10.85 -23.39 -16.54
CA ALA A 21 -10.99 -22.60 -15.32
C ALA A 21 -11.54 -21.23 -15.78
N VAL A 22 -12.80 -20.97 -15.49
CA VAL A 22 -13.38 -19.64 -15.65
C VAL A 22 -12.77 -18.81 -14.51
N ALA A 23 -11.89 -17.87 -14.85
CA ALA A 23 -11.38 -16.91 -13.88
C ALA A 23 -12.60 -16.27 -13.18
N GLN A 24 -12.61 -16.30 -11.86
CA GLN A 24 -13.70 -15.76 -11.07
C GLN A 24 -13.79 -14.25 -11.34
N GLN A 25 -14.89 -13.82 -11.95
CA GLN A 25 -15.12 -12.41 -12.20
C GLN A 25 -15.35 -11.68 -10.87
N PRO A 26 -14.70 -10.52 -10.64
CA PRO A 26 -14.93 -9.78 -9.42
C PRO A 26 -16.36 -9.28 -9.32
N THR A 27 -16.85 -9.17 -8.09
CA THR A 27 -18.16 -8.59 -7.79
C THR A 27 -18.00 -7.10 -7.54
N ALA A 28 -18.79 -6.27 -8.19
CA ALA A 28 -18.75 -4.82 -7.99
C ALA A 28 -19.15 -4.40 -6.56
N ALA A 29 -18.58 -3.31 -6.09
CA ALA A 29 -18.93 -2.70 -4.81
C ALA A 29 -20.40 -2.29 -4.75
N MET A 30 -21.07 -2.62 -3.65
CA MET A 30 -22.46 -2.21 -3.44
C MET A 30 -22.53 -0.77 -2.91
N LYS A 31 -23.46 0.03 -3.46
CA LYS A 31 -23.73 1.37 -2.94
C LYS A 31 -24.37 1.29 -1.55
N SER A 32 -23.81 2.04 -0.60
CA SER A 32 -24.28 2.09 0.79
C SER A 32 -24.30 3.49 1.33
N LYS A 33 -25.41 3.90 1.94
CA LYS A 33 -25.49 5.19 2.67
C LYS A 33 -24.60 5.21 3.93
N LEU A 34 -24.16 4.04 4.38
CA LEU A 34 -23.28 3.89 5.53
C LEU A 34 -21.79 3.84 5.16
N ALA A 35 -21.44 3.83 3.87
CA ALA A 35 -20.06 3.77 3.42
C ALA A 35 -19.14 4.82 4.10
N PRO A 36 -19.56 6.09 4.32
CA PRO A 36 -18.72 7.07 5.03
C PRO A 36 -18.49 6.78 6.53
N LYS A 37 -19.17 5.78 7.09
CA LYS A 37 -19.05 5.34 8.48
C LYS A 37 -18.42 3.95 8.62
N GLN A 38 -17.94 3.39 7.52
CA GLN A 38 -17.26 2.08 7.47
C GLN A 38 -15.74 2.30 7.51
N LEU A 39 -14.98 1.21 7.67
CA LEU A 39 -13.51 1.27 7.65
C LEU A 39 -13.02 1.95 6.36
N MET A 40 -12.26 3.03 6.54
CA MET A 40 -11.45 3.67 5.51
C MET A 40 -9.97 3.42 5.82
N THR A 41 -9.24 3.00 4.80
CA THR A 41 -7.83 2.61 4.91
C THR A 41 -6.89 3.72 4.47
N ASP A 42 -7.32 4.54 3.50
CA ASP A 42 -6.52 5.64 2.99
C ASP A 42 -7.39 6.81 2.49
N ILE A 43 -6.80 7.99 2.44
CA ILE A 43 -7.45 9.23 1.97
C ILE A 43 -6.40 10.16 1.35
N THR A 44 -6.71 10.69 0.17
CA THR A 44 -5.83 11.61 -0.57
C THR A 44 -6.61 12.73 -1.23
N LEU A 45 -5.89 13.62 -1.93
CA LEU A 45 -6.47 14.70 -2.73
C LEU A 45 -6.37 14.39 -4.22
N ALA A 46 -7.49 14.54 -4.94
CA ALA A 46 -7.53 14.65 -6.40
C ALA A 46 -7.80 16.12 -6.76
N GLY A 47 -6.73 16.90 -6.88
CA GLY A 47 -6.81 18.36 -6.94
C GLY A 47 -7.38 18.96 -5.65
N SER A 48 -8.57 19.55 -5.69
CA SER A 48 -9.25 20.08 -4.51
C SER A 48 -10.26 19.12 -3.87
N LYS A 49 -10.44 17.91 -4.42
CA LYS A 49 -11.38 16.91 -3.92
C LYS A 49 -10.70 15.92 -2.99
N LEU A 50 -11.39 15.55 -1.93
CA LEU A 50 -11.03 14.43 -1.08
C LEU A 50 -11.50 13.12 -1.72
N VAL A 51 -10.62 12.12 -1.75
CA VAL A 51 -10.96 10.75 -2.19
C VAL A 51 -10.46 9.78 -1.13
N ALA A 52 -11.36 8.97 -0.56
CA ALA A 52 -11.06 7.98 0.45
C ALA A 52 -11.41 6.57 -0.05
N VAL A 53 -10.60 5.58 0.34
CA VAL A 53 -10.80 4.17 0.01
C VAL A 53 -10.91 3.32 1.27
N GLY A 54 -11.54 2.14 1.16
CA GLY A 54 -11.68 1.27 2.32
C GLY A 54 -12.30 -0.09 2.01
N GLU A 55 -12.97 -0.64 3.03
CA GLU A 55 -13.53 -1.99 2.93
C GLU A 55 -14.61 -2.10 1.84
N ARG A 56 -14.82 -3.35 1.35
CA ARG A 56 -15.88 -3.72 0.40
C ARG A 56 -15.86 -2.92 -0.91
N GLY A 57 -14.67 -2.48 -1.36
CA GLY A 57 -14.51 -1.69 -2.57
C GLY A 57 -15.08 -0.27 -2.43
N HIS A 58 -15.26 0.24 -1.21
CA HIS A 58 -15.76 1.59 -1.03
C HIS A 58 -14.70 2.60 -1.46
N ILE A 59 -15.07 3.47 -2.41
CA ILE A 59 -14.35 4.69 -2.76
C ILE A 59 -15.33 5.85 -2.63
N LEU A 60 -14.96 6.84 -1.84
CA LEU A 60 -15.79 8.00 -1.50
C LEU A 60 -15.11 9.28 -1.97
N ILE A 61 -15.88 10.18 -2.55
CA ILE A 61 -15.40 11.46 -3.09
C ILE A 61 -16.18 12.58 -2.41
N SER A 62 -15.48 13.66 -2.04
CA SER A 62 -16.10 14.87 -1.50
C SER A 62 -15.34 16.12 -1.97
N GLU A 63 -16.10 17.18 -2.30
CA GLU A 63 -15.57 18.50 -2.64
C GLU A 63 -15.45 19.41 -1.41
N ASP A 64 -16.20 19.13 -0.36
CA ASP A 64 -16.33 19.96 0.84
C ASP A 64 -15.97 19.27 2.16
N GLY A 65 -15.75 17.93 2.10
CA GLY A 65 -15.50 17.08 3.26
C GLY A 65 -16.74 16.83 4.14
N GLU A 66 -17.92 17.26 3.72
CA GLU A 66 -19.20 17.06 4.41
C GLU A 66 -20.13 16.12 3.64
N GLN A 67 -20.25 16.33 2.33
CA GLN A 67 -21.06 15.51 1.44
C GLN A 67 -20.17 14.50 0.70
N TRP A 68 -20.43 13.21 0.91
CA TRP A 68 -19.66 12.13 0.33
C TRP A 68 -20.48 11.35 -0.71
N GLN A 69 -19.94 11.25 -1.92
CA GLN A 69 -20.46 10.43 -3.01
C GLN A 69 -19.66 9.14 -3.14
N GLN A 70 -20.31 8.00 -3.20
CA GLN A 70 -19.65 6.73 -3.46
C GLN A 70 -19.45 6.51 -4.97
N ALA A 71 -18.23 6.21 -5.38
CA ALA A 71 -17.80 5.91 -6.75
C ALA A 71 -18.36 4.59 -7.30
N ASN A 72 -18.28 4.38 -8.61
CA ASN A 72 -18.54 3.11 -9.26
C ASN A 72 -17.25 2.28 -9.28
N VAL A 73 -17.23 1.18 -8.55
CA VAL A 73 -16.04 0.34 -8.34
C VAL A 73 -16.35 -1.09 -8.74
N PRO A 74 -15.54 -1.73 -9.61
CA PRO A 74 -15.83 -3.05 -10.17
C PRO A 74 -15.48 -4.22 -9.26
N VAL A 75 -14.94 -3.97 -8.06
CA VAL A 75 -14.53 -4.97 -7.06
C VAL A 75 -15.15 -4.67 -5.70
N ASN A 76 -15.24 -5.68 -4.82
CA ASN A 76 -15.73 -5.54 -3.44
C ASN A 76 -14.70 -5.96 -2.39
N VAL A 77 -13.43 -6.01 -2.76
CA VAL A 77 -12.32 -6.34 -1.84
C VAL A 77 -12.01 -5.18 -0.89
N LEU A 78 -11.21 -5.42 0.14
CA LEU A 78 -10.60 -4.36 0.91
C LEU A 78 -9.58 -3.63 0.02
N LEU A 79 -9.80 -2.33 -0.19
CA LEU A 79 -8.84 -1.44 -0.84
C LEU A 79 -7.85 -0.94 0.22
N THR A 80 -6.59 -0.76 -0.14
CA THR A 80 -5.49 -0.50 0.82
C THR A 80 -4.92 0.90 0.73
N SER A 81 -4.65 1.39 -0.48
CA SER A 81 -4.05 2.71 -0.70
C SER A 81 -4.57 3.36 -1.98
N ILE A 82 -4.45 4.69 -2.06
CA ILE A 82 -4.87 5.50 -3.20
C ILE A 82 -3.89 6.63 -3.45
N ASP A 83 -3.53 6.85 -4.71
CA ASP A 83 -2.75 8.02 -5.12
C ASP A 83 -3.20 8.57 -6.48
N PHE A 84 -3.04 9.88 -6.68
CA PHE A 84 -3.46 10.58 -7.87
C PHE A 84 -2.29 11.25 -8.59
N LYS A 85 -2.21 11.05 -9.90
CA LYS A 85 -1.30 11.78 -10.77
C LYS A 85 -1.71 13.25 -10.94
N ASN A 86 -3.01 13.50 -10.99
CA ASN A 86 -3.64 14.81 -11.17
C ASN A 86 -5.13 14.71 -10.79
N ASP A 87 -5.90 15.78 -11.00
CA ASP A 87 -7.32 15.86 -10.64
C ASP A 87 -8.20 14.75 -11.25
N ASN A 88 -7.75 14.08 -12.32
CA ASN A 88 -8.55 13.12 -13.08
C ASN A 88 -7.98 11.69 -13.03
N VAL A 89 -6.67 11.52 -13.08
CA VAL A 89 -6.02 10.21 -13.18
C VAL A 89 -5.51 9.78 -11.82
N GLY A 90 -5.99 8.65 -11.34
CA GLY A 90 -5.60 8.07 -10.06
C GLY A 90 -5.61 6.55 -10.08
N PHE A 91 -5.00 5.95 -9.07
CA PHE A 91 -4.84 4.52 -8.90
C PHE A 91 -5.17 4.10 -7.48
N VAL A 92 -5.68 2.88 -7.34
CA VAL A 92 -6.03 2.26 -6.05
C VAL A 92 -5.51 0.84 -6.01
N THR A 93 -4.93 0.47 -4.89
CA THR A 93 -4.52 -0.90 -4.59
C THR A 93 -5.46 -1.59 -3.61
N GLY A 94 -5.34 -2.93 -3.49
CA GLY A 94 -6.16 -3.69 -2.55
C GLY A 94 -5.82 -5.18 -2.49
N HIS A 95 -6.64 -5.90 -1.74
CA HIS A 95 -6.59 -7.36 -1.64
C HIS A 95 -6.76 -8.03 -3.01
N ASP A 96 -6.40 -9.32 -3.09
CA ASP A 96 -6.44 -10.11 -4.35
C ASP A 96 -5.54 -9.50 -5.45
N ALA A 97 -4.40 -8.88 -5.06
CA ALA A 97 -3.52 -8.12 -5.94
C ALA A 97 -4.27 -7.09 -6.80
N THR A 98 -5.34 -6.51 -6.25
CA THR A 98 -6.19 -5.55 -6.96
C THR A 98 -5.43 -4.26 -7.25
N LEU A 99 -5.49 -3.83 -8.51
CA LEU A 99 -5.07 -2.52 -8.97
C LEU A 99 -6.15 -1.92 -9.85
N LEU A 100 -6.64 -0.75 -9.48
CA LEU A 100 -7.67 -0.02 -10.21
C LEU A 100 -7.13 1.29 -10.75
N LYS A 101 -7.69 1.79 -11.86
CA LYS A 101 -7.39 3.09 -12.47
C LYS A 101 -8.66 3.87 -12.70
N THR A 102 -8.61 5.17 -12.43
CA THR A 102 -9.61 6.16 -12.85
C THR A 102 -9.00 7.17 -13.81
N THR A 103 -9.85 7.77 -14.66
CA THR A 103 -9.50 8.89 -15.56
C THR A 103 -10.50 10.04 -15.47
N ASP A 104 -11.40 10.00 -14.50
CA ASP A 104 -12.49 10.97 -14.32
C ASP A 104 -12.60 11.53 -12.89
N GLY A 105 -11.47 11.57 -12.18
CA GLY A 105 -11.40 12.13 -10.82
C GLY A 105 -12.01 11.22 -9.77
N GLY A 106 -11.99 9.90 -10.01
CA GLY A 106 -12.41 8.88 -9.04
C GLY A 106 -13.89 8.48 -9.14
N LEU A 107 -14.68 9.02 -10.07
CA LEU A 107 -16.11 8.69 -10.20
C LEU A 107 -16.33 7.25 -10.69
N ASN A 108 -15.52 6.83 -11.67
CA ASN A 108 -15.55 5.47 -12.22
C ASN A 108 -14.16 4.86 -12.21
N TRP A 109 -14.10 3.58 -11.86
CA TRP A 109 -12.86 2.83 -11.76
C TRP A 109 -12.88 1.62 -12.70
N SER A 110 -11.74 1.31 -13.29
CA SER A 110 -11.53 0.12 -14.13
C SER A 110 -10.44 -0.77 -13.50
N ILE A 111 -10.57 -2.09 -13.69
CA ILE A 111 -9.59 -3.05 -13.23
C ILE A 111 -8.37 -3.00 -14.17
N VAL A 112 -7.20 -2.82 -13.58
CA VAL A 112 -5.89 -2.96 -14.22
C VAL A 112 -5.32 -4.35 -13.91
N ASN A 113 -5.38 -4.76 -12.64
CA ASN A 113 -4.94 -6.07 -12.17
C ASN A 113 -5.93 -6.61 -11.13
N TYR A 114 -6.20 -7.91 -11.17
CA TYR A 114 -7.00 -8.64 -10.19
C TYR A 114 -6.63 -10.13 -10.26
N GLN A 115 -6.00 -10.65 -9.21
CA GLN A 115 -5.48 -12.02 -9.15
C GLN A 115 -5.79 -12.66 -7.80
N PRO A 116 -7.06 -13.07 -7.55
CA PRO A 116 -7.48 -13.64 -6.27
C PRO A 116 -6.76 -14.95 -5.91
N GLU A 117 -6.34 -15.72 -6.92
CA GLU A 117 -5.59 -16.97 -6.73
C GLU A 117 -4.17 -16.75 -6.19
N LEU A 118 -3.64 -15.55 -6.29
CA LEU A 118 -2.31 -15.20 -5.76
C LEU A 118 -2.32 -15.09 -4.23
N ASP A 119 -3.48 -14.77 -3.64
CA ASP A 119 -3.68 -14.55 -2.20
C ASP A 119 -2.67 -13.55 -1.58
N LYS A 120 -2.31 -12.53 -2.34
CA LYS A 120 -1.39 -11.47 -1.94
C LYS A 120 -2.04 -10.11 -2.15
N PRO A 121 -2.17 -9.28 -1.11
CA PRO A 121 -2.59 -7.90 -1.29
C PRO A 121 -1.46 -7.04 -1.89
N LEU A 122 -1.83 -6.08 -2.73
CA LEU A 122 -1.07 -4.85 -2.90
C LEU A 122 -1.38 -3.96 -1.69
N LEU A 123 -0.37 -3.36 -1.08
CA LEU A 123 -0.49 -2.64 0.19
C LEU A 123 -0.40 -1.12 0.02
N ASP A 124 0.47 -0.64 -0.88
CA ASP A 124 0.64 0.79 -1.12
C ASP A 124 0.90 1.08 -2.60
N ILE A 125 0.66 2.34 -3.02
CA ILE A 125 0.89 2.83 -4.37
C ILE A 125 1.36 4.27 -4.35
N LYS A 126 2.33 4.61 -5.22
CA LYS A 126 2.77 5.99 -5.45
C LYS A 126 2.85 6.30 -6.94
N VAL A 127 2.46 7.53 -7.24
CA VAL A 127 2.49 8.09 -8.59
C VAL A 127 3.52 9.21 -8.64
N LEU A 128 4.55 9.05 -9.46
CA LEU A 128 5.57 10.05 -9.68
C LEU A 128 5.70 10.34 -11.19
N ASN A 129 5.09 11.41 -11.65
CA ASN A 129 5.01 11.76 -13.07
C ASN A 129 4.33 10.65 -13.92
N ASN A 130 5.09 9.94 -14.75
CA ASN A 130 4.61 8.79 -15.52
C ASN A 130 4.95 7.44 -14.87
N ASN A 131 5.76 7.46 -13.82
CA ASN A 131 6.09 6.26 -13.07
C ASN A 131 5.03 6.02 -12.00
N VAL A 132 4.44 4.82 -11.99
CA VAL A 132 3.47 4.38 -11.00
C VAL A 132 3.97 3.05 -10.45
N ILE A 133 4.15 2.99 -9.13
CA ILE A 133 4.67 1.80 -8.46
C ILE A 133 3.68 1.38 -7.38
N ALA A 134 3.27 0.11 -7.43
CA ALA A 134 2.46 -0.53 -6.41
C ALA A 134 3.25 -1.68 -5.77
N VAL A 135 3.27 -1.70 -4.44
CA VAL A 135 4.01 -2.69 -3.65
C VAL A 135 3.07 -3.45 -2.72
N GLY A 136 3.50 -4.65 -2.27
CA GLY A 136 2.61 -5.46 -1.45
C GLY A 136 3.29 -6.63 -0.72
N ALA A 137 2.46 -7.62 -0.39
CA ALA A 137 2.86 -8.76 0.40
C ALA A 137 3.92 -9.61 -0.32
N TYR A 138 4.92 -10.07 0.45
CA TYR A 138 6.00 -10.94 -0.02
C TYR A 138 6.74 -10.37 -1.23
N GLY A 139 7.06 -9.07 -1.20
CA GLY A 139 7.79 -8.39 -2.26
C GLY A 139 7.01 -8.21 -3.57
N LEU A 140 5.67 -8.31 -3.54
CA LEU A 140 4.87 -8.03 -4.74
C LEU A 140 5.14 -6.60 -5.21
N PHE A 141 5.53 -6.46 -6.49
CA PHE A 141 5.97 -5.19 -7.06
C PHE A 141 5.47 -5.06 -8.51
N LEU A 142 4.56 -4.12 -8.72
CA LEU A 142 4.03 -3.77 -10.03
C LEU A 142 4.46 -2.36 -10.40
N GLN A 143 4.97 -2.17 -11.61
CA GLN A 143 5.41 -0.86 -12.08
C GLN A 143 4.86 -0.54 -13.47
N SER A 144 4.53 0.73 -13.67
CA SER A 144 4.24 1.33 -14.96
C SER A 144 5.11 2.57 -15.16
N THR A 145 5.72 2.72 -16.32
CA THR A 145 6.51 3.89 -16.70
C THR A 145 5.80 4.80 -17.71
N ASP A 146 4.55 4.47 -18.06
CA ASP A 146 3.73 5.15 -19.06
C ASP A 146 2.38 5.66 -18.50
N ALA A 147 2.36 6.07 -17.22
CA ALA A 147 1.18 6.56 -16.50
C ALA A 147 0.05 5.53 -16.39
N GLY A 148 0.39 4.27 -16.21
CA GLY A 148 -0.55 3.18 -15.96
C GLY A 148 -1.23 2.65 -17.23
N GLU A 149 -0.64 2.84 -18.42
CA GLU A 149 -1.14 2.21 -19.65
C GLU A 149 -0.65 0.77 -19.77
N THR A 150 0.63 0.51 -19.45
CA THR A 150 1.19 -0.84 -19.36
C THR A 150 1.85 -1.08 -18.00
N TRP A 151 1.85 -2.33 -17.56
CA TRP A 151 2.35 -2.72 -16.24
C TRP A 151 3.29 -3.92 -16.36
N GLN A 152 4.32 -3.91 -15.52
CA GLN A 152 5.29 -4.97 -15.38
C GLN A 152 5.29 -5.46 -13.92
N ASP A 153 5.20 -6.77 -13.75
CA ASP A 153 5.50 -7.46 -12.48
C ASP A 153 6.99 -7.81 -12.48
N SER A 154 7.69 -7.45 -11.42
CA SER A 154 9.12 -7.72 -11.27
C SER A 154 9.44 -8.23 -9.88
N PHE A 155 10.30 -9.24 -9.81
CA PHE A 155 10.89 -9.71 -8.58
C PHE A 155 12.17 -8.94 -8.32
N GLN A 156 12.26 -8.27 -7.16
CA GLN A 156 13.38 -7.41 -6.80
C GLN A 156 14.47 -8.27 -6.10
N ASP A 157 15.22 -9.05 -6.85
CA ASP A 157 16.22 -9.99 -6.32
C ASP A 157 17.44 -9.29 -5.68
N GLU A 158 17.72 -8.05 -6.04
CA GLU A 158 18.72 -7.20 -5.38
C GLU A 158 18.38 -6.87 -3.92
N LEU A 159 17.11 -6.99 -3.52
CA LEU A 159 16.66 -6.77 -2.14
C LEU A 159 16.76 -8.00 -1.25
N LEU A 160 17.20 -9.15 -1.79
CA LEU A 160 17.46 -10.36 -1.02
C LEU A 160 18.78 -10.24 -0.25
N ILE A 161 18.82 -10.86 0.92
CA ILE A 161 20.09 -11.14 1.57
C ILE A 161 20.92 -12.11 0.71
N GLU A 162 22.24 -12.05 0.83
CA GLU A 162 23.17 -12.80 -0.04
C GLU A 162 22.90 -14.32 -0.03
N ASP A 163 22.63 -14.90 1.14
CA ASP A 163 22.38 -16.34 1.28
C ASP A 163 21.10 -16.77 0.52
N ASP A 164 20.05 -15.98 0.60
CA ASP A 164 18.79 -16.26 -0.10
C ASP A 164 18.92 -16.08 -1.61
N ARG A 165 19.70 -15.10 -2.05
CA ARG A 165 20.00 -14.88 -3.46
C ARG A 165 20.77 -16.06 -4.05
N LEU A 166 21.84 -16.52 -3.38
CA LEU A 166 22.61 -17.69 -3.79
C LEU A 166 21.75 -18.96 -3.83
N TYR A 167 20.88 -19.16 -2.84
CA TYR A 167 19.93 -20.26 -2.81
C TYR A 167 18.98 -20.24 -4.01
N LEU A 168 18.41 -19.09 -4.34
CA LEU A 168 17.53 -18.95 -5.50
C LEU A 168 18.26 -19.10 -6.83
N GLU A 169 19.52 -18.70 -6.94
CA GLU A 169 20.35 -18.91 -8.13
C GLU A 169 20.58 -20.42 -8.35
N GLU A 170 20.88 -21.19 -7.28
CA GLU A 170 21.00 -22.65 -7.34
C GLU A 170 19.70 -23.31 -7.77
N LEU A 171 18.56 -22.93 -7.17
CA LEU A 171 17.24 -23.45 -7.57
C LEU A 171 16.91 -23.12 -9.03
N LYS A 172 17.24 -21.92 -9.50
CA LYS A 172 16.99 -21.50 -10.88
C LYS A 172 17.74 -22.37 -11.89
N GLU A 173 18.96 -22.81 -11.53
CA GLU A 173 19.79 -23.65 -12.38
C GLU A 173 19.34 -25.12 -12.36
N PHE A 174 19.07 -25.69 -11.15
CA PHE A 174 18.87 -27.12 -10.98
C PHE A 174 17.41 -27.55 -10.78
N GLU A 175 16.56 -26.66 -10.24
CA GLU A 175 15.17 -26.97 -9.89
C GLU A 175 14.23 -25.79 -10.29
N PRO A 176 14.04 -25.48 -11.59
CA PRO A 176 13.28 -24.29 -12.03
C PRO A 176 11.85 -24.20 -11.50
N ASP A 177 11.15 -25.34 -11.35
CA ASP A 177 9.78 -25.37 -10.81
C ASP A 177 9.74 -25.04 -9.31
N THR A 178 10.78 -25.42 -8.56
CA THR A 178 10.94 -25.07 -7.15
C THR A 178 11.29 -23.59 -7.03
N TYR A 179 12.21 -23.07 -7.86
CA TYR A 179 12.54 -21.63 -7.91
C TYR A 179 11.30 -20.75 -8.06
N ILE A 180 10.38 -21.07 -8.99
CA ILE A 180 9.16 -20.28 -9.22
C ILE A 180 8.28 -20.23 -7.97
N LYS A 181 8.25 -21.30 -7.17
CA LYS A 181 7.45 -21.37 -5.95
C LYS A 181 8.12 -20.64 -4.78
N GLU A 182 9.42 -20.90 -4.56
CA GLU A 182 10.15 -20.37 -3.42
C GLU A 182 10.32 -18.85 -3.50
N ARG A 183 10.71 -18.30 -4.65
CA ARG A 183 10.93 -16.85 -4.81
C ARG A 183 9.71 -16.00 -4.43
N GLN A 184 8.51 -16.57 -4.50
CA GLN A 184 7.27 -15.83 -4.21
C GLN A 184 7.13 -15.43 -2.74
N TYR A 185 7.94 -16.02 -1.83
CA TYR A 185 7.83 -15.79 -0.39
C TYR A 185 9.16 -15.38 0.26
N MET A 186 10.20 -15.14 -0.54
CA MET A 186 11.55 -14.84 -0.02
C MET A 186 11.68 -13.39 0.47
N LEU A 187 11.01 -12.45 -0.18
CA LEU A 187 11.02 -11.05 0.23
C LEU A 187 9.99 -10.78 1.34
N PRO A 188 10.26 -9.82 2.24
CA PRO A 188 9.30 -9.40 3.26
C PRO A 188 8.09 -8.68 2.63
N HIS A 189 7.07 -8.41 3.45
CA HIS A 189 6.00 -7.52 3.03
C HIS A 189 6.53 -6.10 2.84
N PHE A 190 6.31 -5.51 1.67
CA PHE A 190 6.53 -4.10 1.40
C PHE A 190 5.29 -3.33 1.83
N ASN A 191 5.32 -2.79 3.08
CA ASN A 191 4.14 -2.18 3.70
C ASN A 191 3.80 -0.81 3.13
N SER A 192 4.81 -0.04 2.71
CA SER A 192 4.60 1.25 2.06
C SER A 192 5.72 1.59 1.07
N ILE A 193 5.37 2.42 0.08
CA ILE A 193 6.32 3.07 -0.81
C ILE A 193 6.15 4.58 -0.70
N ASN A 194 7.26 5.33 -0.58
CA ASN A 194 7.23 6.77 -0.34
C ASN A 194 8.17 7.49 -1.29
N VAL A 195 7.78 8.67 -1.73
CA VAL A 195 8.62 9.54 -2.57
C VAL A 195 9.23 10.62 -1.69
N ILE A 196 10.55 10.71 -1.65
CA ILE A 196 11.29 11.69 -0.86
C ILE A 196 12.32 12.37 -1.76
N GLY A 197 12.03 13.59 -2.19
CA GLY A 197 12.87 14.28 -3.16
C GLY A 197 12.89 13.55 -4.50
N GLU A 198 14.08 13.11 -4.92
CA GLU A 198 14.30 12.33 -6.14
C GLU A 198 14.56 10.84 -5.85
N GLU A 199 14.11 10.35 -4.71
CA GLU A 199 14.28 8.97 -4.28
C GLU A 199 12.95 8.32 -3.89
N LEU A 200 12.89 7.01 -4.05
CA LEU A 200 11.83 6.13 -3.57
C LEU A 200 12.33 5.38 -2.33
N TYR A 201 11.44 5.19 -1.37
CA TYR A 201 11.71 4.39 -0.18
C TYR A 201 10.63 3.34 0.01
N ILE A 202 11.03 2.09 0.24
CA ILE A 202 10.13 1.01 0.67
C ILE A 202 10.38 0.76 2.15
N ALA A 203 9.32 0.89 2.97
CA ALA A 203 9.32 0.50 4.36
C ALA A 203 8.50 -0.79 4.51
N GLY A 204 9.04 -1.78 5.23
CA GLY A 204 8.48 -3.13 5.23
C GLY A 204 8.56 -3.85 6.58
N GLU A 205 8.28 -5.13 6.50
CA GLU A 205 8.25 -6.06 7.62
C GLU A 205 9.65 -6.41 8.09
N ALA A 206 9.77 -6.84 9.36
CA ALA A 206 11.02 -7.34 9.96
C ALA A 206 12.22 -6.37 9.89
N GLY A 207 11.96 -5.05 9.99
CA GLY A 207 12.99 -4.02 9.93
C GLY A 207 13.42 -3.63 8.52
N PHE A 208 12.72 -4.13 7.50
CA PHE A 208 13.07 -3.86 6.12
C PHE A 208 12.88 -2.39 5.76
N LEU A 209 13.95 -1.80 5.25
CA LEU A 209 13.97 -0.45 4.66
C LEU A 209 14.89 -0.50 3.44
N ALA A 210 14.44 0.06 2.33
CA ALA A 210 15.26 0.18 1.12
C ALA A 210 14.97 1.50 0.41
N ASN A 211 15.93 2.00 -0.36
CA ASN A 211 15.75 3.14 -1.24
C ASN A 211 16.19 2.84 -2.67
N SER A 212 15.75 3.67 -3.58
CA SER A 212 16.09 3.61 -5.01
C SER A 212 15.98 5.00 -5.62
N ASP A 213 16.45 5.18 -6.84
CA ASP A 213 16.14 6.35 -7.64
C ASP A 213 14.63 6.45 -7.97
N VAL A 214 14.19 7.59 -8.48
CA VAL A 214 12.78 7.84 -8.84
C VAL A 214 12.21 6.90 -9.91
N ASN A 215 13.07 6.15 -10.62
CA ASN A 215 12.64 5.19 -11.61
C ASN A 215 12.33 3.82 -11.00
N GLY A 216 12.69 3.59 -9.73
CA GLY A 216 12.53 2.30 -9.07
C GLY A 216 13.52 1.25 -9.60
N ALA A 217 14.71 1.69 -9.99
CA ALA A 217 15.84 0.87 -10.37
C ALA A 217 16.95 0.98 -9.33
N ASP A 218 17.82 0.00 -9.27
CA ASP A 218 18.98 -0.01 -8.36
C ASP A 218 18.62 0.12 -6.87
N TRP A 219 17.69 -0.71 -6.40
CA TRP A 219 17.27 -0.76 -5.01
C TRP A 219 18.42 -1.15 -4.08
N GLN A 220 18.55 -0.41 -2.98
CA GLN A 220 19.56 -0.65 -1.94
C GLN A 220 18.88 -0.79 -0.57
N VAL A 221 19.24 -1.85 0.16
CA VAL A 221 18.77 -2.06 1.53
C VAL A 221 19.51 -1.10 2.47
N ILE A 222 18.73 -0.42 3.32
CA ILE A 222 19.25 0.43 4.40
C ILE A 222 19.17 -0.37 5.69
N GLU A 223 20.31 -0.63 6.31
CA GLU A 223 20.40 -1.38 7.57
C GLU A 223 19.82 -0.58 8.73
N THR A 224 19.01 -1.23 9.54
CA THR A 224 18.46 -0.66 10.78
C THR A 224 18.64 -1.64 11.93
N ASP A 225 18.78 -1.11 13.16
CA ASP A 225 18.91 -1.95 14.38
C ASP A 225 17.56 -2.41 14.95
N TYR A 226 16.48 -2.28 14.20
CA TYR A 226 15.13 -2.61 14.62
C TYR A 226 14.53 -3.73 13.76
N PHE A 227 14.01 -4.78 14.41
CA PHE A 227 13.46 -5.97 13.75
C PHE A 227 11.93 -6.02 13.70
N GLY A 228 11.26 -4.91 13.98
CA GLY A 228 9.80 -4.80 13.82
C GLY A 228 9.44 -4.18 12.48
N SER A 229 8.15 -4.24 12.13
CA SER A 229 7.67 -3.67 10.87
C SER A 229 7.64 -2.16 10.88
N TYR A 230 8.04 -1.57 9.77
CA TYR A 230 7.83 -0.17 9.42
C TYR A 230 6.63 -0.02 8.50
N PHE A 231 5.92 1.11 8.60
CA PHE A 231 4.71 1.40 7.80
C PHE A 231 4.77 2.73 7.08
N SER A 232 5.71 3.61 7.38
CA SER A 232 5.87 4.88 6.66
C SER A 232 7.22 5.50 6.93
N ILE A 233 7.73 6.23 5.95
CA ILE A 233 8.90 7.11 6.08
C ILE A 233 8.57 8.47 5.48
N VAL A 234 9.02 9.55 6.11
CA VAL A 234 8.80 10.92 5.63
C VAL A 234 10.06 11.77 5.87
N LYS A 235 10.38 12.65 4.93
CA LYS A 235 11.48 13.62 5.10
C LYS A 235 10.95 14.93 5.65
N VAL A 236 11.58 15.41 6.71
CA VAL A 236 11.27 16.69 7.33
C VAL A 236 12.57 17.49 7.46
N GLU A 237 12.67 18.57 6.69
CA GLU A 237 13.93 19.30 6.49
C GLU A 237 15.02 18.33 5.98
N ASP A 238 16.13 18.21 6.70
CA ASP A 238 17.23 17.31 6.35
C ASP A 238 17.16 15.95 7.09
N SER A 239 16.05 15.68 7.81
CA SER A 239 15.91 14.45 8.60
C SER A 239 14.88 13.48 7.99
N LEU A 240 15.16 12.19 8.10
CA LEU A 240 14.20 11.10 7.83
C LEU A 240 13.50 10.72 9.14
N LEU A 241 12.17 10.57 9.10
CA LEU A 241 11.37 10.03 10.20
C LEU A 241 10.73 8.72 9.74
N LEU A 242 11.07 7.62 10.41
CA LEU A 242 10.66 6.25 10.08
C LEU A 242 9.74 5.70 11.16
N ALA A 243 8.52 5.34 10.81
CA ALA A 243 7.45 4.99 11.72
C ALA A 243 7.00 3.53 11.59
N GLY A 244 6.66 2.90 12.72
CA GLY A 244 6.30 1.48 12.71
C GLY A 244 5.50 0.99 13.91
N LEU A 245 5.67 -0.30 14.20
CA LEU A 245 4.95 -1.01 15.25
C LEU A 245 5.18 -0.39 16.64
N ARG A 246 4.13 -0.47 17.49
CA ARG A 246 4.18 -0.14 18.93
C ARG A 246 4.60 1.30 19.24
N GLY A 247 4.33 2.24 18.32
CA GLY A 247 4.68 3.65 18.47
C GLY A 247 6.18 3.93 18.28
N ASN A 248 6.93 2.99 17.71
CA ASN A 248 8.32 3.25 17.36
C ASN A 248 8.38 4.27 16.22
N LEU A 249 9.06 5.36 16.48
CA LEU A 249 9.34 6.43 15.55
C LEU A 249 10.82 6.73 15.63
N PHE A 250 11.53 6.55 14.55
CA PHE A 250 12.99 6.77 14.48
C PHE A 250 13.29 8.01 13.66
N LYS A 251 14.35 8.71 14.02
CA LYS A 251 14.91 9.85 13.29
C LYS A 251 16.32 9.53 12.84
N SER A 252 16.62 9.80 11.58
CA SER A 252 17.96 9.86 11.01
C SER A 252 18.25 11.29 10.57
N GLU A 253 19.49 11.77 10.82
CA GLU A 253 20.01 13.07 10.41
C GLU A 253 21.20 12.93 9.42
N ASP A 254 21.42 11.70 8.92
CA ASP A 254 22.53 11.30 8.06
C ASP A 254 22.06 10.39 6.91
N ASP A 255 20.86 10.71 6.36
CA ASP A 255 20.24 10.02 5.22
C ASP A 255 20.11 8.49 5.42
N GLY A 256 19.92 8.03 6.67
CA GLY A 256 19.67 6.64 7.02
C GLY A 256 20.87 5.84 7.48
N GLU A 257 22.07 6.45 7.62
CA GLU A 257 23.25 5.75 8.13
C GLU A 257 23.11 5.40 9.62
N SER A 258 22.43 6.26 10.40
CA SER A 258 22.12 5.97 11.81
C SER A 258 20.71 6.42 12.21
N TRP A 259 20.14 5.75 13.19
CA TRP A 259 18.77 5.98 13.64
C TRP A 259 18.69 6.14 15.16
N ARG A 260 17.98 7.17 15.63
CA ARG A 260 17.65 7.33 17.05
C ARG A 260 16.15 7.28 17.28
N LEU A 261 15.73 6.63 18.35
CA LEU A 261 14.32 6.54 18.73
C LEU A 261 13.80 7.88 19.26
N LEU A 262 12.67 8.34 18.71
CA LEU A 262 11.87 9.42 19.26
C LEU A 262 10.79 8.86 20.19
N ASN A 263 10.61 9.49 21.35
CA ASN A 263 9.63 9.00 22.32
C ASN A 263 8.23 9.55 22.01
N THR A 264 7.34 8.69 21.53
CA THR A 264 5.92 9.02 21.33
C THR A 264 5.09 8.98 22.60
N GLY A 265 5.60 8.35 23.67
CA GLY A 265 4.91 8.18 24.96
C GLY A 265 3.80 7.13 24.97
N VAL A 266 3.43 6.56 23.83
CA VAL A 266 2.33 5.61 23.66
C VAL A 266 2.75 4.45 22.76
N LYS A 267 2.33 3.23 23.11
CA LYS A 267 2.61 2.01 22.32
C LYS A 267 1.51 1.73 21.29
N ALA A 268 1.12 2.73 20.51
CA ALA A 268 0.16 2.56 19.41
C ALA A 268 0.90 2.43 18.10
N THR A 269 0.61 1.39 17.30
CA THR A 269 1.19 1.23 15.95
C THR A 269 0.88 2.44 15.11
N ILE A 270 1.90 3.01 14.48
CA ILE A 270 1.78 4.10 13.51
C ILE A 270 1.54 3.47 12.15
N ASN A 271 0.42 3.79 11.53
CA ASN A 271 -0.05 3.17 10.28
C ASN A 271 0.44 3.92 9.03
N SER A 272 0.54 5.26 9.12
CA SER A 272 1.03 6.10 8.03
C SER A 272 1.50 7.46 8.55
N ALA A 273 2.16 8.23 7.70
CA ALA A 273 2.58 9.59 7.98
C ALA A 273 2.20 10.53 6.83
N PHE A 274 1.95 11.79 7.17
CA PHE A 274 1.67 12.86 6.23
C PHE A 274 2.34 14.14 6.70
N LYS A 275 2.96 14.88 5.77
CA LYS A 275 3.55 16.19 6.05
C LYS A 275 2.85 17.27 5.23
N ASP A 276 2.40 18.31 5.91
CA ASP A 276 2.08 19.58 5.27
C ASP A 276 3.25 20.57 5.38
N SER A 277 3.00 21.86 5.14
CA SER A 277 4.04 22.88 5.20
C SER A 277 4.56 23.16 6.62
N GLN A 278 3.84 22.82 7.67
CA GLN A 278 4.14 23.20 9.06
C GLN A 278 4.16 22.04 10.03
N VAL A 279 3.38 21.00 9.79
CA VAL A 279 3.15 19.90 10.73
C VAL A 279 3.42 18.56 10.03
N THR A 280 4.14 17.70 10.72
CA THR A 280 4.23 16.28 10.32
C THR A 280 3.31 15.46 11.23
N TYR A 281 2.40 14.72 10.62
CA TYR A 281 1.41 13.89 11.27
C TYR A 281 1.78 12.42 11.14
N PHE A 282 1.51 11.65 12.20
CA PHE A 282 1.65 10.20 12.24
C PHE A 282 0.34 9.62 12.73
N PHE A 283 -0.36 8.90 11.88
CA PHE A 283 -1.67 8.34 12.15
C PHE A 283 -1.52 6.95 12.77
N ALA A 284 -2.19 6.71 13.90
CA ALA A 284 -1.91 5.53 14.68
C ALA A 284 -3.18 4.87 15.25
N ASN A 285 -3.00 3.65 15.73
CA ASN A 285 -4.05 2.88 16.38
C ASN A 285 -4.56 3.57 17.67
N SER A 286 -5.73 3.13 18.14
CA SER A 286 -6.35 3.62 19.37
C SER A 286 -6.62 5.12 19.39
N GLY A 287 -6.98 5.69 18.22
CA GLY A 287 -7.34 7.09 18.05
C GLY A 287 -6.19 8.09 18.13
N ASN A 288 -4.94 7.61 18.18
CA ASN A 288 -3.80 8.50 18.31
C ASN A 288 -3.44 9.13 16.96
N VAL A 289 -3.17 10.44 16.99
CA VAL A 289 -2.51 11.21 15.93
C VAL A 289 -1.31 11.88 16.59
N PHE A 290 -0.13 11.29 16.40
CA PHE A 290 1.10 11.95 16.80
C PHE A 290 1.43 13.05 15.80
N TYR A 291 2.03 14.14 16.27
CA TYR A 291 2.45 15.22 15.40
C TYR A 291 3.68 15.94 15.94
N THR A 292 4.42 16.55 15.05
CA THR A 292 5.59 17.37 15.39
C THR A 292 5.64 18.63 14.54
N LEU A 293 6.17 19.70 15.16
CA LEU A 293 6.40 21.01 14.54
C LEU A 293 7.89 21.28 14.31
N ASP A 294 8.77 20.52 14.97
CA ASP A 294 10.21 20.74 15.08
C ASP A 294 11.05 19.47 14.89
N ASN A 295 10.42 18.34 14.57
CA ASN A 295 11.04 17.01 14.37
C ASN A 295 11.74 16.43 15.62
N GLU A 296 11.52 17.03 16.77
CA GLU A 296 12.13 16.63 18.05
C GLU A 296 11.07 16.26 19.08
N VAL A 297 10.12 17.15 19.27
CA VAL A 297 9.04 16.96 20.24
C VAL A 297 7.84 16.31 19.55
N ILE A 298 7.49 15.12 19.98
CA ILE A 298 6.31 14.40 19.49
C ILE A 298 5.13 14.70 20.42
N ASN A 299 4.13 15.38 19.89
CA ASN A 299 2.87 15.63 20.54
C ASN A 299 1.86 14.55 20.18
N ASN A 300 0.76 14.43 20.95
CA ASN A 300 -0.30 13.48 20.70
C ASN A 300 -1.67 14.15 20.81
N TYR A 301 -2.48 13.96 19.79
CA TYR A 301 -3.92 14.23 19.77
C TYR A 301 -4.65 12.89 19.77
N VAL A 302 -5.70 12.73 20.59
CA VAL A 302 -6.42 11.47 20.69
C VAL A 302 -7.89 11.70 20.33
N LEU A 303 -8.41 10.91 19.38
CA LEU A 303 -9.83 10.91 19.04
C LEU A 303 -10.66 10.36 20.19
N ASP A 304 -11.80 11.00 20.51
CA ASP A 304 -12.68 10.64 21.63
C ASP A 304 -13.22 9.20 21.57
N ASP A 305 -13.39 8.66 20.35
CA ASP A 305 -13.91 7.30 20.16
C ASP A 305 -12.84 6.20 20.23
N GLY A 306 -11.56 6.57 20.31
CA GLY A 306 -10.43 5.65 20.38
C GLY A 306 -10.24 4.76 19.15
N LYS A 307 -10.87 5.08 18.02
CA LYS A 307 -10.82 4.28 16.80
C LYS A 307 -9.52 4.49 16.03
N ALA A 308 -8.95 3.39 15.52
CA ALA A 308 -7.70 3.45 14.76
C ALA A 308 -7.76 4.45 13.62
N VAL A 309 -6.71 5.27 13.48
CA VAL A 309 -6.52 6.21 12.37
C VAL A 309 -5.54 5.57 11.40
N MET A 310 -5.99 5.35 10.18
CA MET A 310 -5.22 4.65 9.16
C MET A 310 -4.36 5.62 8.34
N ALA A 311 -4.97 6.73 7.91
CA ALA A 311 -4.32 7.78 7.12
C ALA A 311 -5.00 9.13 7.33
N GLY A 312 -4.42 10.19 6.77
CA GLY A 312 -5.04 11.51 6.80
C GLY A 312 -4.40 12.48 5.83
N VAL A 313 -5.15 13.53 5.47
CA VAL A 313 -4.72 14.60 4.57
C VAL A 313 -5.28 15.94 5.03
N VAL A 314 -4.56 17.02 4.74
CA VAL A 314 -4.99 18.38 5.10
C VAL A 314 -5.67 19.06 3.92
N LEU A 315 -6.85 19.61 4.17
CA LEU A 315 -7.57 20.47 3.23
C LEU A 315 -8.30 21.60 3.98
N ASN A 316 -8.12 22.85 3.56
CA ASN A 316 -8.87 24.03 4.06
C ASN A 316 -8.92 24.13 5.59
N ASN A 317 -7.79 24.13 6.29
CA ASN A 317 -7.68 24.22 7.76
C ASN A 317 -8.28 23.03 8.53
N PHE A 318 -8.47 21.89 7.89
CA PHE A 318 -8.88 20.64 8.53
C PHE A 318 -7.99 19.48 8.13
N VAL A 319 -7.75 18.59 9.08
CA VAL A 319 -7.20 17.27 8.84
C VAL A 319 -8.38 16.32 8.65
N TYR A 320 -8.46 15.67 7.49
CA TYR A 320 -9.42 14.61 7.23
C TYR A 320 -8.74 13.27 7.46
N LEU A 321 -9.33 12.45 8.29
CA LEU A 321 -8.77 11.20 8.79
C LEU A 321 -9.59 10.02 8.25
N ALA A 322 -8.93 9.09 7.58
CA ALA A 322 -9.46 7.76 7.32
C ALA A 322 -9.34 6.91 8.57
N THR A 323 -10.45 6.40 9.11
CA THR A 323 -10.45 5.66 10.37
C THR A 323 -11.20 4.34 10.30
N GLU A 324 -11.01 3.49 11.29
CA GLU A 324 -11.78 2.26 11.51
C GLU A 324 -13.32 2.50 11.58
N ALA A 325 -13.74 3.71 11.89
CA ALA A 325 -15.15 4.09 12.02
C ALA A 325 -15.59 5.17 11.00
N GLY A 326 -14.94 5.20 9.84
CA GLY A 326 -15.23 6.13 8.75
C GLY A 326 -14.33 7.36 8.73
N ILE A 327 -14.80 8.40 8.05
CA ILE A 327 -14.03 9.62 7.86
C ILE A 327 -14.30 10.58 9.02
N LYS A 328 -13.24 11.14 9.61
CA LYS A 328 -13.30 12.16 10.65
C LYS A 328 -12.70 13.46 10.15
N LYS A 329 -13.12 14.57 10.74
CA LYS A 329 -12.64 15.91 10.41
C LYS A 329 -12.21 16.61 11.68
N VAL A 330 -10.95 17.06 11.74
CA VAL A 330 -10.35 17.72 12.90
C VAL A 330 -9.76 19.05 12.46
N PRO A 331 -10.02 20.18 13.15
CA PRO A 331 -9.40 21.45 12.81
C PRO A 331 -7.87 21.40 12.94
N THR A 332 -7.14 21.98 11.99
CA THR A 332 -5.66 22.05 12.06
C THR A 332 -5.17 22.82 13.29
N SER A 333 -6.00 23.70 13.87
CA SER A 333 -5.70 24.42 15.12
C SER A 333 -5.44 23.50 16.33
N GLU A 334 -5.91 22.25 16.30
CA GLU A 334 -5.60 21.25 17.34
C GLU A 334 -4.15 20.79 17.33
N PHE A 335 -3.42 21.04 16.23
CA PHE A 335 -2.06 20.57 15.98
C PHE A 335 -1.01 21.72 15.94
N THR A 336 -1.36 22.93 16.35
CA THR A 336 -0.51 24.12 16.19
C THR A 336 0.32 24.49 17.42
N SER A 337 0.22 23.77 18.54
CA SER A 337 0.96 24.06 19.76
C SER A 337 1.64 22.82 20.31
N ASN A 338 2.87 22.97 20.78
CA ASN A 338 3.51 21.99 21.65
C ASN A 338 2.69 21.94 22.96
N LYS A 339 1.81 20.94 23.10
CA LYS A 339 1.10 20.72 24.38
C LYS A 339 2.14 20.25 25.37
N ALA A 340 2.41 21.08 26.39
CA ALA A 340 3.26 20.67 27.51
C ALA A 340 2.71 19.33 28.06
N ARG A 341 3.59 18.35 28.20
CA ARG A 341 3.24 17.09 28.88
C ARG A 341 3.12 17.44 30.38
N ASP A 342 1.90 17.52 30.90
CA ASP A 342 1.61 17.53 32.33
C ASP A 342 1.88 16.17 32.98
#